data_b4f3c18c9208e964f2817c32be786155
#
_entry.id   b4f3c18c9208e964f2817c32be786155
#
_cell.length_a   1.000
_cell.length_b   1.000
_cell.length_c   1.000
_cell.angle_alpha   90.00
_cell.angle_beta   90.00
_cell.angle_gamma   90.00
#
_symmetry.space_group_name_H-M   'P 1'
#
loop_
_entity.id
_entity.type
_entity.pdbx_description
1 polymer ?
#
loop_
_entity_poly.entity_id
_entity_poly.type
_entity_poly.pdbx_seq_one_letter_code
_entity_poly.pdbx_strand_id
1 'polypeptide(L)'
;MGKILLFIFDDMTDYEVTFITHLLKADAGKEIITISYEDKIIKSSSGLLYKPNKLVKDVFNYDVDGLIICHIIIGEVRCELIELINKLNSQNKLLAGICGAGTFFLAVSRVLNDVKYTTSISSWTEKHTDVFGAIDPFPRENYIQKRVVTDKNIITAQGIAFIDFAVEICDWFNLFESEKDKNEFTHLYKG
;
A
#
# COMPACT_ATOMS: atom_id res chain seq x y z
N MET A 1 -1.54 -16.28 14.18
CA MET A 1 -1.00 -14.92 14.02
C MET A 1 -1.22 -14.52 12.56
N GLY A 2 -1.94 -13.44 12.30
CA GLY A 2 -2.21 -12.98 10.93
C GLY A 2 -0.94 -12.46 10.27
N LYS A 3 -0.91 -12.48 8.93
CA LYS A 3 0.27 -12.12 8.14
C LYS A 3 -0.06 -10.97 7.19
N ILE A 4 0.84 -10.00 7.09
CA ILE A 4 0.74 -8.88 6.15
C ILE A 4 1.94 -8.95 5.20
N LEU A 5 1.67 -8.90 3.92
CA LEU A 5 2.70 -8.74 2.90
C LEU A 5 3.04 -7.26 2.76
N LEU A 6 4.32 -6.94 2.73
CA LEU A 6 4.83 -5.62 2.37
C LEU A 6 5.67 -5.75 1.11
N PHE A 7 5.19 -5.18 0.00
CA PHE A 7 5.97 -5.16 -1.24
C PHE A 7 7.06 -4.08 -1.16
N ILE A 8 8.31 -4.50 -1.31
CA ILE A 8 9.50 -3.64 -1.26
C ILE A 8 10.29 -3.69 -2.56
N PHE A 9 10.85 -2.56 -2.96
CA PHE A 9 11.66 -2.42 -4.17
C PHE A 9 12.63 -1.23 -4.05
N ASP A 10 13.63 -1.14 -4.92
CA ASP A 10 14.64 -0.08 -4.87
C ASP A 10 14.01 1.32 -4.91
N ASP A 11 14.61 2.23 -4.17
CA ASP A 11 14.18 3.62 -3.99
C ASP A 11 12.80 3.80 -3.31
N MET A 12 12.21 2.74 -2.74
CA MET A 12 10.95 2.86 -2.00
C MET A 12 11.04 3.91 -0.89
N THR A 13 9.92 4.61 -0.65
CA THR A 13 9.80 5.59 0.43
C THR A 13 9.47 4.87 1.74
N ASP A 14 10.49 4.46 2.47
CA ASP A 14 10.37 3.58 3.63
C ASP A 14 9.61 4.20 4.82
N TYR A 15 9.67 5.52 5.04
CA TYR A 15 8.90 6.16 6.11
C TYR A 15 7.37 5.98 5.92
N GLU A 16 6.88 5.83 4.68
CA GLU A 16 5.46 5.62 4.40
C GLU A 16 4.93 4.30 4.98
N VAL A 17 5.81 3.34 5.23
CA VAL A 17 5.42 1.99 5.67
C VAL A 17 6.05 1.56 6.99
N THR A 18 7.17 2.14 7.42
CA THR A 18 7.80 1.73 8.67
C THR A 18 6.92 2.01 9.89
N PHE A 19 6.18 3.12 9.89
CA PHE A 19 5.24 3.44 10.96
C PHE A 19 4.11 2.42 11.06
N ILE A 20 3.41 2.14 9.95
CA ILE A 20 2.31 1.16 9.97
C ILE A 20 2.81 -0.25 10.28
N THR A 21 3.96 -0.67 9.75
CA THR A 21 4.48 -2.00 10.06
C THR A 21 4.86 -2.16 11.52
N HIS A 22 5.37 -1.09 12.15
CA HIS A 22 5.58 -1.07 13.59
C HIS A 22 4.28 -1.31 14.37
N LEU A 23 3.23 -0.54 14.09
CA LEU A 23 1.93 -0.67 14.75
C LEU A 23 1.32 -2.07 14.55
N LEU A 24 1.32 -2.57 13.33
CA LEU A 24 0.79 -3.91 13.03
C LEU A 24 1.54 -5.01 13.78
N LYS A 25 2.85 -4.87 13.94
CA LYS A 25 3.66 -5.84 14.68
C LYS A 25 3.46 -5.72 16.18
N ALA A 26 3.51 -4.50 16.74
CA ALA A 26 3.47 -4.24 18.17
C ALA A 26 2.06 -4.40 18.74
N ASP A 27 1.05 -3.81 18.08
CA ASP A 27 -0.28 -3.65 18.63
C ASP A 27 -1.29 -4.68 18.09
N ALA A 28 -1.17 -5.06 16.80
CA ALA A 28 -2.04 -6.05 16.19
C ALA A 28 -1.48 -7.49 16.20
N GLY A 29 -0.25 -7.70 16.67
CA GLY A 29 0.39 -9.01 16.69
C GLY A 29 0.54 -9.66 15.31
N LYS A 30 0.61 -8.84 14.22
CA LYS A 30 0.76 -9.33 12.85
C LYS A 30 2.21 -9.70 12.56
N GLU A 31 2.40 -10.71 11.73
CA GLU A 31 3.70 -11.01 11.12
C GLU A 31 3.83 -10.19 9.83
N ILE A 32 4.89 -9.39 9.71
CA ILE A 32 5.19 -8.65 8.49
C ILE A 32 6.15 -9.48 7.63
N ILE A 33 5.75 -9.78 6.40
CA ILE A 33 6.55 -10.51 5.43
C ILE A 33 6.87 -9.56 4.28
N THR A 34 8.13 -9.13 4.21
CA THR A 34 8.59 -8.33 3.07
C THR A 34 8.73 -9.21 1.83
N ILE A 35 8.17 -8.75 0.71
CA ILE A 35 8.24 -9.44 -0.57
C ILE A 35 8.80 -8.53 -1.65
N SER A 36 9.53 -9.11 -2.61
CA SER A 36 10.03 -8.40 -3.79
C SER A 36 10.03 -9.33 -5.00
N TYR A 37 10.36 -8.80 -6.17
CA TYR A 37 10.51 -9.63 -7.37
C TYR A 37 11.77 -10.49 -7.35
N GLU A 38 12.84 -10.01 -6.71
CA GLU A 38 14.17 -10.61 -6.73
C GLU A 38 14.74 -10.74 -5.31
N ASP A 39 15.55 -11.80 -5.10
CA ASP A 39 16.25 -12.02 -3.84
C ASP A 39 17.56 -11.21 -3.80
N LYS A 40 17.43 -9.89 -3.75
CA LYS A 40 18.55 -8.96 -3.65
C LYS A 40 18.37 -7.99 -2.47
N ILE A 41 19.42 -7.29 -2.10
CA ILE A 41 19.31 -6.17 -1.16
C ILE A 41 18.61 -5.02 -1.87
N ILE A 42 17.54 -4.52 -1.27
CA ILE A 42 16.77 -3.36 -1.68
C ILE A 42 17.28 -2.14 -0.92
N LYS A 43 17.60 -1.07 -1.63
CA LYS A 43 17.99 0.21 -1.03
C LYS A 43 16.83 1.18 -1.11
N SER A 44 16.35 1.66 0.05
CA SER A 44 15.29 2.66 0.10
C SER A 44 15.77 4.08 -0.26
N SER A 45 14.85 5.00 -0.47
CA SER A 45 15.14 6.42 -0.73
C SER A 45 15.87 7.11 0.42
N SER A 46 15.71 6.64 1.66
CA SER A 46 16.46 7.13 2.82
C SER A 46 17.86 6.50 2.94
N GLY A 47 18.22 5.55 2.06
CA GLY A 47 19.51 4.87 2.05
C GLY A 47 19.60 3.63 2.92
N LEU A 48 18.50 3.24 3.60
CA LEU A 48 18.44 2.01 4.38
C LEU A 48 18.41 0.78 3.47
N LEU A 49 18.96 -0.32 3.96
CA LEU A 49 19.04 -1.57 3.22
C LEU A 49 18.07 -2.59 3.78
N TYR A 50 17.25 -3.15 2.90
CA TYR A 50 16.25 -4.16 3.22
C TYR A 50 16.53 -5.46 2.48
N LYS A 51 16.35 -6.57 3.16
CA LYS A 51 16.39 -7.90 2.55
C LYS A 51 14.95 -8.45 2.52
N PRO A 52 14.40 -8.82 1.36
CA PRO A 52 13.08 -9.43 1.29
C PRO A 52 13.08 -10.78 2.01
N ASN A 53 11.98 -11.08 2.70
CA ASN A 53 11.77 -12.38 3.33
C ASN A 53 11.41 -13.46 2.29
N LYS A 54 10.66 -13.07 1.24
CA LYS A 54 10.15 -13.96 0.19
C LYS A 54 10.09 -13.24 -1.15
N LEU A 55 9.95 -14.01 -2.22
CA LEU A 55 9.61 -13.46 -3.53
C LEU A 55 8.08 -13.39 -3.71
N VAL A 56 7.61 -12.48 -4.56
CA VAL A 56 6.18 -12.37 -4.90
C VAL A 56 5.62 -13.72 -5.34
N LYS A 57 6.33 -14.45 -6.20
CA LYS A 57 5.93 -15.77 -6.71
C LYS A 57 5.80 -16.85 -5.64
N ASP A 58 6.48 -16.69 -4.51
CA ASP A 58 6.52 -17.73 -3.46
C ASP A 58 5.37 -17.60 -2.44
N VAL A 59 4.63 -16.49 -2.45
CA VAL A 59 3.60 -16.20 -1.46
C VAL A 59 2.17 -16.41 -1.94
N PHE A 60 1.97 -16.86 -3.17
CA PHE A 60 0.62 -17.05 -3.74
C PHE A 60 -0.27 -17.99 -2.90
N ASN A 61 0.30 -18.98 -2.26
CA ASN A 61 -0.44 -19.94 -1.45
C ASN A 61 -0.40 -19.65 0.05
N TYR A 62 0.10 -18.48 0.43
CA TYR A 62 0.09 -18.08 1.84
C TYR A 62 -1.30 -17.58 2.23
N ASP A 63 -1.75 -17.97 3.41
CA ASP A 63 -2.89 -17.34 4.05
C ASP A 63 -2.40 -16.04 4.70
N VAL A 64 -2.82 -14.91 4.11
CA VAL A 64 -2.42 -13.57 4.53
C VAL A 64 -3.66 -12.69 4.72
N ASP A 65 -3.54 -11.68 5.54
CA ASP A 65 -4.63 -10.75 5.84
C ASP A 65 -4.64 -9.54 4.87
N GLY A 66 -3.52 -9.27 4.21
CA GLY A 66 -3.44 -8.16 3.26
C GLY A 66 -2.06 -7.94 2.66
N LEU A 67 -2.02 -6.94 1.77
CA LEU A 67 -0.84 -6.45 1.07
C LEU A 67 -0.75 -4.93 1.19
N ILE A 68 0.42 -4.42 1.57
CA ILE A 68 0.75 -2.99 1.62
C ILE A 68 1.78 -2.68 0.55
N ILE A 69 1.56 -1.60 -0.20
CA ILE A 69 2.45 -1.10 -1.25
C ILE A 69 2.65 0.41 -1.05
N CYS A 70 3.90 0.86 -1.07
CA CYS A 70 4.27 2.28 -0.91
C CYS A 70 5.02 2.81 -2.14
N HIS A 71 5.29 4.11 -2.17
CA HIS A 71 6.30 4.81 -2.97
C HIS A 71 5.81 5.76 -4.08
N ILE A 72 6.71 6.71 -4.43
CA ILE A 72 6.47 7.78 -5.43
C ILE A 72 6.86 7.35 -6.84
N ILE A 73 8.00 6.66 -7.02
CA ILE A 73 8.55 6.30 -8.33
C ILE A 73 8.25 4.82 -8.58
N ILE A 74 7.70 4.52 -9.74
CA ILE A 74 7.24 3.18 -10.06
C ILE A 74 8.43 2.32 -10.45
N GLY A 75 8.53 1.20 -9.75
CA GLY A 75 9.33 0.09 -10.22
C GLY A 75 8.67 -0.63 -11.40
N GLU A 76 9.31 -1.65 -11.91
CA GLU A 76 8.78 -2.50 -12.96
C GLU A 76 7.44 -3.13 -12.52
N VAL A 77 6.43 -3.05 -13.38
CA VAL A 77 5.14 -3.73 -13.19
C VAL A 77 5.24 -5.13 -13.77
N ARG A 78 5.29 -6.15 -12.91
CA ARG A 78 5.29 -7.55 -13.33
C ARG A 78 3.93 -8.20 -13.12
N CYS A 79 3.55 -9.09 -14.02
CA CYS A 79 2.27 -9.81 -13.97
C CYS A 79 2.05 -10.52 -12.63
N GLU A 80 3.10 -11.07 -12.04
CA GLU A 80 3.01 -11.79 -10.76
C GLU A 80 2.47 -10.92 -9.60
N LEU A 81 2.82 -9.62 -9.52
CA LEU A 81 2.25 -8.73 -8.52
C LEU A 81 0.79 -8.39 -8.83
N ILE A 82 0.46 -8.14 -10.10
CA ILE A 82 -0.91 -7.90 -10.55
C ILE A 82 -1.80 -9.11 -10.20
N GLU A 83 -1.35 -10.32 -10.48
CA GLU A 83 -2.07 -11.55 -10.17
C GLU A 83 -2.26 -11.72 -8.65
N LEU A 84 -1.23 -11.43 -7.84
CA LEU A 84 -1.31 -11.45 -6.38
C LEU A 84 -2.35 -10.44 -5.86
N ILE A 85 -2.31 -9.19 -6.36
CA ILE A 85 -3.29 -8.16 -6.00
C ILE A 85 -4.71 -8.63 -6.33
N ASN A 86 -4.95 -9.13 -7.55
CA ASN A 86 -6.27 -9.59 -7.97
C ASN A 86 -6.75 -10.80 -7.16
N LYS A 87 -5.86 -11.73 -6.82
CA LYS A 87 -6.17 -12.86 -5.93
C LYS A 87 -6.61 -12.37 -4.55
N LEU A 88 -5.85 -11.48 -3.92
CA LEU A 88 -6.17 -10.95 -2.60
C LEU A 88 -7.48 -10.14 -2.63
N ASN A 89 -7.71 -9.35 -3.69
CA ASN A 89 -8.96 -8.64 -3.88
C ASN A 89 -10.17 -9.58 -3.95
N SER A 90 -10.08 -10.65 -4.73
CA SER A 90 -11.16 -11.65 -4.84
C SER A 90 -11.48 -12.37 -3.52
N GLN A 91 -10.54 -12.36 -2.58
CA GLN A 91 -10.68 -12.93 -1.24
C GLN A 91 -11.07 -11.90 -0.17
N ASN A 92 -11.38 -10.65 -0.57
CA ASN A 92 -11.63 -9.52 0.33
C ASN A 92 -10.52 -9.29 1.37
N LYS A 93 -9.26 -9.62 1.03
CA LYS A 93 -8.10 -9.30 1.86
C LYS A 93 -7.74 -7.82 1.69
N LEU A 94 -7.17 -7.21 2.73
CA LEU A 94 -6.75 -5.81 2.66
C LEU A 94 -5.77 -5.56 1.51
N LEU A 95 -6.06 -4.55 0.70
CA LEU A 95 -5.14 -3.96 -0.27
C LEU A 95 -4.90 -2.50 0.11
N ALA A 96 -3.70 -2.16 0.51
CA ALA A 96 -3.36 -0.82 0.95
C ALA A 96 -2.26 -0.22 0.09
N GLY A 97 -2.56 0.90 -0.57
CA GLY A 97 -1.63 1.61 -1.46
C GLY A 97 -1.44 3.06 -1.03
N ILE A 98 -0.20 3.48 -0.82
CA ILE A 98 0.14 4.86 -0.47
C ILE A 98 1.02 5.50 -1.54
N CYS A 99 0.81 6.82 -1.72
CA CYS A 99 1.55 7.65 -2.67
C CYS A 99 1.28 7.33 -4.15
N GLY A 100 2.19 7.68 -5.04
CA GLY A 100 2.05 7.49 -6.48
C GLY A 100 2.08 6.02 -6.88
N ALA A 101 3.17 5.34 -6.59
CA ALA A 101 3.37 3.96 -7.03
C ALA A 101 2.46 2.96 -6.31
N GLY A 102 2.28 3.08 -4.98
CA GLY A 102 1.41 2.19 -4.24
C GLY A 102 0.00 2.15 -4.84
N THR A 103 -0.55 3.33 -5.15
CA THR A 103 -1.86 3.44 -5.79
C THR A 103 -1.84 3.08 -7.28
N PHE A 104 -0.73 3.30 -7.99
CA PHE A 104 -0.58 2.92 -9.39
C PHE A 104 -0.63 1.39 -9.58
N PHE A 105 0.05 0.60 -8.75
CA PHE A 105 -0.03 -0.86 -8.82
C PHE A 105 -1.48 -1.35 -8.64
N LEU A 106 -2.26 -0.71 -7.76
CA LEU A 106 -3.69 -1.01 -7.60
C LEU A 106 -4.49 -0.61 -8.85
N ALA A 107 -4.17 0.54 -9.47
CA ALA A 107 -4.84 1.01 -10.68
C ALA A 107 -4.58 0.07 -11.88
N VAL A 108 -3.32 -0.31 -12.14
CA VAL A 108 -3.00 -1.23 -13.25
C VAL A 108 -3.57 -2.64 -13.04
N SER A 109 -3.78 -3.03 -11.80
CA SER A 109 -4.49 -4.28 -11.44
C SER A 109 -6.01 -4.16 -11.59
N ARG A 110 -6.54 -2.98 -11.94
CA ARG A 110 -7.95 -2.66 -12.14
C ARG A 110 -8.84 -2.82 -10.90
N VAL A 111 -8.25 -3.00 -9.72
CA VAL A 111 -9.02 -3.13 -8.47
C VAL A 111 -9.65 -1.81 -8.02
N LEU A 112 -9.24 -0.67 -8.60
CA LEU A 112 -9.82 0.64 -8.33
C LEU A 112 -11.07 0.97 -9.18
N ASN A 113 -11.45 0.13 -10.15
CA ASN A 113 -12.54 0.44 -11.08
C ASN A 113 -13.90 0.64 -10.39
N ASP A 114 -14.16 -0.10 -9.30
CA ASP A 114 -15.46 -0.11 -8.63
C ASP A 114 -15.38 0.40 -7.17
N VAL A 115 -14.36 1.20 -6.86
CA VAL A 115 -14.14 1.76 -5.52
C VAL A 115 -13.68 3.21 -5.61
N LYS A 116 -14.01 4.00 -4.59
CA LYS A 116 -13.46 5.32 -4.43
C LYS A 116 -12.01 5.22 -3.93
N TYR A 117 -11.16 6.11 -4.42
CA TYR A 117 -9.74 6.11 -4.07
C TYR A 117 -9.14 7.53 -4.06
N THR A 118 -7.97 7.66 -3.48
CA THR A 118 -7.10 8.82 -3.61
C THR A 118 -5.69 8.40 -4.04
N THR A 119 -4.92 9.34 -4.57
CA THR A 119 -3.54 9.11 -5.01
C THR A 119 -2.75 10.42 -5.00
N SER A 120 -1.43 10.36 -4.94
CA SER A 120 -0.55 11.51 -5.20
C SER A 120 -0.47 11.86 -6.70
N ILE A 121 -0.90 10.95 -7.61
CA ILE A 121 -0.99 11.18 -9.06
C ILE A 121 -2.39 11.68 -9.40
N SER A 122 -2.67 12.96 -9.09
CA SER A 122 -4.00 13.54 -9.33
C SER A 122 -4.33 13.76 -10.80
N SER A 123 -3.33 13.78 -11.69
CA SER A 123 -3.48 13.90 -13.14
C SER A 123 -2.39 13.13 -13.86
N TRP A 124 -2.71 12.61 -15.07
CA TRP A 124 -1.73 11.97 -15.93
C TRP A 124 -1.08 13.02 -16.82
N THR A 125 0.22 13.20 -16.68
CA THR A 125 1.02 14.22 -17.39
C THR A 125 2.00 13.56 -18.36
N GLU A 126 2.66 14.35 -19.22
CA GLU A 126 3.72 13.86 -20.10
C GLU A 126 4.81 13.11 -19.33
N LYS A 127 5.19 13.58 -18.14
CA LYS A 127 6.16 12.89 -17.27
C LYS A 127 5.70 11.48 -16.88
N HIS A 128 4.41 11.29 -16.65
CA HIS A 128 3.86 9.97 -16.37
C HIS A 128 3.83 9.12 -17.64
N THR A 129 3.48 9.71 -18.78
CA THR A 129 3.48 9.05 -20.09
C THR A 129 4.87 8.53 -20.44
N ASP A 130 5.90 9.32 -20.22
CA ASP A 130 7.30 8.95 -20.52
C ASP A 130 7.79 7.76 -19.68
N VAL A 131 7.31 7.64 -18.45
CA VAL A 131 7.75 6.60 -17.51
C VAL A 131 6.85 5.35 -17.56
N PHE A 132 5.54 5.53 -17.73
CA PHE A 132 4.53 4.48 -17.53
C PHE A 132 3.70 4.16 -18.77
N GLY A 133 3.91 4.89 -19.86
CA GLY A 133 3.16 4.76 -21.09
C GLY A 133 1.98 5.75 -21.21
N ALA A 134 1.42 5.78 -22.41
CA ALA A 134 0.42 6.78 -22.79
C ALA A 134 -0.96 6.62 -22.11
N ILE A 135 -1.24 5.45 -21.55
CA ILE A 135 -2.57 5.14 -20.98
C ILE A 135 -2.57 5.41 -19.49
N ASP A 136 -3.42 6.34 -19.06
CA ASP A 136 -3.71 6.56 -17.66
C ASP A 136 -4.49 5.35 -17.09
N PRO A 137 -3.94 4.59 -16.13
CA PRO A 137 -4.63 3.43 -15.59
C PRO A 137 -5.66 3.77 -14.50
N PHE A 138 -5.70 5.03 -14.05
CA PHE A 138 -6.57 5.45 -12.97
C PHE A 138 -8.01 5.71 -13.46
N PRO A 139 -9.05 5.08 -12.88
CA PRO A 139 -10.46 5.38 -13.16
C PRO A 139 -10.83 6.74 -12.53
N ARG A 140 -10.59 7.83 -13.27
CA ARG A 140 -10.65 9.21 -12.74
C ARG A 140 -12.02 9.61 -12.18
N GLU A 141 -13.10 9.00 -12.62
CA GLU A 141 -14.46 9.16 -12.09
C GLU A 141 -14.61 8.67 -10.64
N ASN A 142 -13.71 7.83 -10.18
CA ASN A 142 -13.69 7.30 -8.82
C ASN A 142 -12.72 8.05 -7.89
N TYR A 143 -11.91 8.95 -8.44
CA TYR A 143 -10.95 9.71 -7.66
C TYR A 143 -11.61 10.67 -6.68
N ILE A 144 -11.14 10.70 -5.44
CA ILE A 144 -11.55 11.67 -4.42
C ILE A 144 -10.29 12.39 -3.89
N GLN A 145 -10.31 13.71 -3.91
CA GLN A 145 -9.21 14.51 -3.35
C GLN A 145 -9.31 14.53 -1.81
N LYS A 146 -8.82 13.46 -1.18
CA LYS A 146 -8.70 13.31 0.28
C LYS A 146 -7.30 12.81 0.64
N ARG A 147 -6.92 12.96 1.88
CA ARG A 147 -5.63 12.46 2.39
C ARG A 147 -5.59 10.93 2.38
N VAL A 148 -6.68 10.30 2.79
CA VAL A 148 -6.88 8.84 2.78
C VAL A 148 -8.33 8.54 2.37
N VAL A 149 -8.53 7.43 1.69
CA VAL A 149 -9.84 6.88 1.30
C VAL A 149 -9.83 5.40 1.59
N THR A 150 -10.83 4.95 2.35
CA THR A 150 -11.15 3.54 2.57
C THR A 150 -12.46 3.23 1.84
N ASP A 151 -12.44 2.27 0.93
CA ASP A 151 -13.64 1.76 0.27
C ASP A 151 -13.49 0.25 0.07
N LYS A 152 -14.49 -0.52 0.55
CA LYS A 152 -14.44 -1.99 0.62
C LYS A 152 -13.16 -2.46 1.34
N ASN A 153 -12.40 -3.36 0.73
CA ASN A 153 -11.13 -3.89 1.23
C ASN A 153 -9.90 -3.10 0.76
N ILE A 154 -10.10 -1.90 0.22
CA ILE A 154 -9.02 -1.09 -0.36
C ILE A 154 -8.84 0.21 0.43
N ILE A 155 -7.61 0.46 0.86
CA ILE A 155 -7.20 1.71 1.51
C ILE A 155 -6.14 2.38 0.63
N THR A 156 -6.43 3.61 0.23
CA THR A 156 -5.49 4.42 -0.57
C THR A 156 -5.18 5.74 0.12
N ALA A 157 -3.95 6.23 -0.02
CA ALA A 157 -3.53 7.48 0.61
C ALA A 157 -2.56 8.29 -0.26
N GLN A 158 -2.53 9.59 -0.03
CA GLN A 158 -1.46 10.48 -0.51
C GLN A 158 -0.19 10.25 0.33
N GLY A 159 1.01 10.38 -0.25
CA GLY A 159 2.27 10.12 0.44
C GLY A 159 2.47 10.91 1.74
N ILE A 160 2.01 12.18 1.75
CA ILE A 160 2.05 13.04 2.95
C ILE A 160 1.09 12.60 4.06
N ALA A 161 0.22 11.64 3.79
CA ALA A 161 -0.82 11.16 4.70
C ALA A 161 -0.48 9.82 5.35
N PHE A 162 0.80 9.50 5.54
CA PHE A 162 1.24 8.19 6.04
C PHE A 162 0.71 7.87 7.45
N ILE A 163 0.47 8.87 8.31
CA ILE A 163 -0.17 8.66 9.61
C ILE A 163 -1.65 8.32 9.42
N ASP A 164 -2.39 9.07 8.57
CA ASP A 164 -3.79 8.76 8.26
C ASP A 164 -3.93 7.34 7.67
N PHE A 165 -3.03 6.98 6.78
CA PHE A 165 -2.95 5.66 6.17
C PHE A 165 -2.76 4.56 7.22
N ALA A 166 -1.84 4.77 8.16
CA ALA A 166 -1.60 3.84 9.25
C ALA A 166 -2.82 3.69 10.17
N VAL A 167 -3.48 4.80 10.51
CA VAL A 167 -4.70 4.81 11.33
C VAL A 167 -5.82 4.01 10.66
N GLU A 168 -6.07 4.23 9.36
CA GLU A 168 -7.11 3.50 8.63
C GLU A 168 -6.81 1.99 8.52
N ILE A 169 -5.55 1.60 8.37
CA ILE A 169 -5.17 0.18 8.39
C ILE A 169 -5.34 -0.43 9.79
N CYS A 170 -4.98 0.29 10.85
CA CYS A 170 -5.21 -0.14 12.22
C CYS A 170 -6.71 -0.32 12.50
N ASP A 171 -7.55 0.61 12.02
CA ASP A 171 -9.00 0.53 12.14
C ASP A 171 -9.58 -0.67 11.38
N TRP A 172 -9.09 -0.95 10.17
CA TRP A 172 -9.44 -2.15 9.41
C TRP A 172 -9.23 -3.45 10.20
N PHE A 173 -8.18 -3.49 11.03
CA PHE A 173 -7.88 -4.64 11.88
C PHE A 173 -8.52 -4.54 13.28
N ASN A 174 -9.45 -3.60 13.50
CA ASN A 174 -10.16 -3.38 14.77
C ASN A 174 -9.23 -3.15 15.97
N LEU A 175 -8.17 -2.35 15.77
CA LEU A 175 -7.28 -1.99 16.87
C LEU A 175 -7.87 -0.92 17.79
N PHE A 176 -8.89 -0.21 17.34
CA PHE A 176 -9.55 0.84 18.13
C PHE A 176 -10.87 0.32 18.70
N GLU A 177 -11.14 0.62 19.96
CA GLU A 177 -12.38 0.24 20.63
C GLU A 177 -13.54 1.20 20.27
N SER A 178 -13.22 2.42 19.82
CA SER A 178 -14.18 3.46 19.46
C SER A 178 -13.57 4.54 18.56
N GLU A 179 -14.44 5.34 17.91
CA GLU A 179 -14.03 6.54 17.20
C GLU A 179 -13.26 7.53 18.09
N LYS A 180 -13.57 7.60 19.38
CA LYS A 180 -12.85 8.45 20.33
C LYS A 180 -11.40 7.98 20.48
N ASP A 181 -11.19 6.69 20.66
CA ASP A 181 -9.87 6.07 20.79
C ASP A 181 -9.04 6.28 19.49
N LYS A 182 -9.67 6.04 18.32
CA LYS A 182 -9.06 6.34 17.02
C LYS A 182 -8.62 7.80 16.90
N ASN A 183 -9.46 8.75 17.34
CA ASN A 183 -9.16 10.17 17.29
C ASN A 183 -8.04 10.56 18.27
N GLU A 184 -8.04 10.03 19.50
CA GLU A 184 -6.98 10.25 20.50
C GLU A 184 -5.64 9.71 19.99
N PHE A 185 -5.62 8.51 19.43
CA PHE A 185 -4.44 7.93 18.79
C PHE A 185 -3.94 8.81 17.62
N THR A 186 -4.84 9.23 16.75
CA THR A 186 -4.50 10.09 15.62
C THR A 186 -3.89 11.42 16.09
N HIS A 187 -4.47 12.03 17.12
CA HIS A 187 -3.97 13.29 17.70
C HIS A 187 -2.59 13.13 18.33
N LEU A 188 -2.31 12.00 18.98
CA LEU A 188 -1.01 11.72 19.58
C LEU A 188 0.14 11.81 18.57
N TYR A 189 -0.08 11.37 17.33
CA TYR A 189 0.95 11.32 16.28
C TYR A 189 0.94 12.51 15.32
N LYS A 190 -0.15 13.26 15.26
CA LYS A 190 -0.25 14.44 14.38
C LYS A 190 -0.07 15.77 15.10
N GLY A 191 -0.29 15.80 16.42
CA GLY A 191 -0.32 17.03 17.22
C GLY A 191 -1.67 17.69 17.17
#